data_04d705cf50ac896748da493f043a8afa
#
_entry.id   04d705cf50ac896748da493f043a8afa
#
_cell.length_a   1.000
_cell.length_b   1.000
_cell.length_c   1.000
_cell.angle_alpha   90.00
_cell.angle_beta   90.00
_cell.angle_gamma   90.00
#
_symmetry.space_group_name_H-M   'P 1'
#
loop_
_entity.id
_entity.type
_entity.pdbx_description
1 polymer ?
#
loop_
_entity_poly.entity_id
_entity_poly.type
_entity_poly.pdbx_seq_one_letter_code
_entity_poly.pdbx_strand_id
1 'polypeptide(L)'
;HTLAQETLSLSFEVFPPKQDSAFDSVKKATEEIAKLRPAFVSVTYGAGGGTSQYTLDIAKNIKDSYGVSTLAHLTCVSSTKETVHRKIEEIKAAGIENIMALRGDIPPDMDLSHQEKWTYRHAIDLIRELKESGADFCIGGACYPEKHPESHNQKEDIHFLKEKVDAGCEFLTTQMFFDNNLLYNFLYKIREAGITVPVVAGIM
;
A
#
# COMPACT_ATOMS: atom_id res chain seq x y z
N HIS A 1 -0.83 8.42 -13.59
CA HIS A 1 -0.99 8.40 -15.06
C HIS A 1 -1.18 6.98 -15.61
N THR A 2 -0.43 5.98 -15.15
CA THR A 2 -0.49 4.60 -15.68
C THR A 2 -1.87 3.95 -15.50
N LEU A 3 -2.52 4.14 -14.36
CA LEU A 3 -3.83 3.55 -14.05
C LEU A 3 -5.01 4.26 -14.73
N ALA A 4 -4.79 5.40 -15.37
CA ALA A 4 -5.81 6.14 -16.10
C ALA A 4 -5.90 5.74 -17.59
N GLN A 5 -5.11 4.78 -18.04
CA GLN A 5 -5.13 4.29 -19.42
C GLN A 5 -6.27 3.30 -19.63
N GLU A 6 -6.85 3.29 -20.82
CA GLU A 6 -7.95 2.37 -21.19
C GLU A 6 -7.47 0.92 -21.47
N THR A 7 -6.16 0.67 -21.41
CA THR A 7 -5.57 -0.64 -21.67
C THR A 7 -5.41 -1.42 -20.36
N LEU A 8 -5.49 -2.75 -20.45
CA LEU A 8 -5.19 -3.63 -19.31
C LEU A 8 -3.77 -3.36 -18.81
N SER A 9 -3.65 -3.02 -17.53
CA SER A 9 -2.37 -2.85 -16.87
C SER A 9 -2.10 -4.03 -15.92
N LEU A 10 -0.91 -4.61 -16.02
CA LEU A 10 -0.44 -5.69 -15.14
C LEU A 10 0.61 -5.13 -14.19
N SER A 11 0.48 -5.44 -12.92
CA SER A 11 1.47 -5.13 -11.88
C SER A 11 1.78 -6.39 -11.07
N PHE A 12 2.91 -6.37 -10.39
CA PHE A 12 3.31 -7.46 -9.51
C PHE A 12 3.58 -6.91 -8.11
N GLU A 13 3.33 -7.75 -7.11
CA GLU A 13 3.72 -7.49 -5.74
C GLU A 13 4.86 -8.43 -5.36
N VAL A 14 5.90 -7.87 -4.73
CA VAL A 14 7.07 -8.61 -4.27
C VAL A 14 7.28 -8.40 -2.78
N PHE A 15 7.80 -9.43 -2.13
CA PHE A 15 8.03 -9.45 -0.70
C PHE A 15 9.53 -9.34 -0.41
N PRO A 16 9.95 -8.36 0.42
CA PRO A 16 11.34 -8.29 0.86
C PRO A 16 11.73 -9.56 1.61
N PRO A 17 13.00 -9.98 1.55
CA PRO A 17 13.48 -11.13 2.28
C PRO A 17 13.40 -10.90 3.80
N LYS A 18 13.13 -11.96 4.53
CA LYS A 18 13.13 -11.92 6.01
C LYS A 18 14.55 -11.99 6.60
N GLN A 19 15.53 -12.41 5.81
CA GLN A 19 16.92 -12.61 6.21
C GLN A 19 17.85 -12.14 5.08
N ASP A 20 19.01 -11.61 5.43
CA ASP A 20 20.03 -11.12 4.49
C ASP A 20 20.45 -12.18 3.47
N SER A 21 20.54 -13.45 3.90
CA SER A 21 20.93 -14.57 3.03
C SER A 21 19.98 -14.81 1.83
N ALA A 22 18.75 -14.30 1.90
CA ALA A 22 17.77 -14.45 0.83
C ALA A 22 17.69 -13.21 -0.10
N PHE A 23 18.45 -12.15 0.20
CA PHE A 23 18.37 -10.89 -0.53
C PHE A 23 18.68 -11.05 -2.03
N ASP A 24 19.77 -11.74 -2.37
CA ASP A 24 20.18 -11.96 -3.76
C ASP A 24 19.14 -12.77 -4.56
N SER A 25 18.47 -13.72 -3.92
CA SER A 25 17.42 -14.51 -4.55
C SER A 25 16.19 -13.66 -4.87
N VAL A 26 15.75 -12.84 -3.91
CA VAL A 26 14.63 -11.90 -4.14
C VAL A 26 15.00 -10.87 -5.19
N LYS A 27 16.22 -10.32 -5.14
CA LYS A 27 16.71 -9.38 -6.15
C LYS A 27 16.63 -9.98 -7.55
N LYS A 28 17.14 -11.19 -7.77
CA LYS A 28 17.05 -11.87 -9.09
C LYS A 28 15.60 -12.07 -9.53
N ALA A 29 14.72 -12.50 -8.66
CA ALA A 29 13.30 -12.67 -8.98
C ALA A 29 12.64 -11.35 -9.39
N THR A 30 12.93 -10.26 -8.67
CA THR A 30 12.41 -8.94 -9.01
C THR A 30 12.97 -8.39 -10.31
N GLU A 31 14.21 -8.71 -10.64
CA GLU A 31 14.82 -8.38 -11.94
C GLU A 31 14.13 -9.08 -13.10
N GLU A 32 13.81 -10.38 -12.97
CA GLU A 32 13.06 -11.11 -14.00
C GLU A 32 11.64 -10.56 -14.19
N ILE A 33 10.96 -10.19 -13.10
CA ILE A 33 9.66 -9.52 -13.14
C ILE A 33 9.76 -8.17 -13.85
N ALA A 34 10.78 -7.36 -13.54
CA ALA A 34 10.96 -6.05 -14.14
C ALA A 34 11.19 -6.10 -15.67
N LYS A 35 11.83 -7.17 -16.17
CA LYS A 35 12.01 -7.41 -17.63
C LYS A 35 10.69 -7.60 -18.37
N LEU A 36 9.62 -8.03 -17.70
CA LEU A 36 8.28 -8.14 -18.27
C LEU A 36 7.62 -6.78 -18.52
N ARG A 37 8.25 -5.68 -18.10
CA ARG A 37 7.76 -4.30 -18.20
C ARG A 37 6.35 -4.12 -17.63
N PRO A 38 6.11 -4.51 -16.38
CA PRO A 38 4.81 -4.28 -15.76
C PRO A 38 4.51 -2.79 -15.66
N ALA A 39 3.25 -2.45 -15.45
CA ALA A 39 2.80 -1.08 -15.21
C ALA A 39 3.49 -0.48 -13.96
N PHE A 40 3.64 -1.28 -12.92
CA PHE A 40 4.44 -0.98 -11.73
C PHE A 40 4.76 -2.28 -10.97
N VAL A 41 5.71 -2.18 -10.04
CA VAL A 41 6.00 -3.24 -9.06
C VAL A 41 5.75 -2.70 -7.66
N SER A 42 4.90 -3.40 -6.92
CA SER A 42 4.62 -3.13 -5.50
C SER A 42 5.62 -3.88 -4.63
N VAL A 43 6.22 -3.21 -3.65
CA VAL A 43 7.17 -3.81 -2.71
C VAL A 43 6.60 -3.70 -1.30
N THR A 44 6.29 -4.86 -0.70
CA THR A 44 5.64 -4.90 0.61
C THR A 44 6.56 -4.41 1.73
N TYR A 45 5.95 -4.00 2.84
CA TYR A 45 6.65 -3.61 4.06
C TYR A 45 6.64 -4.79 5.02
N GLY A 46 7.81 -5.24 5.46
CA GLY A 46 7.88 -6.42 6.34
C GLY A 46 7.26 -6.16 7.70
N ALA A 47 6.53 -7.14 8.20
CA ALA A 47 5.95 -7.11 9.53
C ALA A 47 7.04 -6.89 10.60
N GLY A 48 6.81 -5.93 11.51
CA GLY A 48 7.74 -5.60 12.59
C GLY A 48 8.86 -4.60 12.25
N GLY A 49 8.86 -4.01 11.03
CA GLY A 49 9.76 -2.90 10.69
C GLY A 49 11.21 -3.27 10.40
N GLY A 50 11.65 -4.49 10.64
CA GLY A 50 13.03 -4.94 10.47
C GLY A 50 13.48 -5.04 9.00
N THR A 51 12.55 -5.09 8.06
CA THR A 51 12.83 -5.24 6.63
C THR A 51 12.59 -3.96 5.83
N SER A 52 12.33 -2.84 6.50
CA SER A 52 12.00 -1.57 5.84
C SER A 52 13.09 -1.07 4.89
N GLN A 53 14.36 -1.32 5.22
CA GLN A 53 15.48 -0.95 4.35
C GLN A 53 15.44 -1.77 3.06
N TYR A 54 15.17 -3.08 3.12
CA TYR A 54 15.08 -3.91 1.92
C TYR A 54 13.94 -3.49 1.00
N THR A 55 12.81 -3.02 1.56
CA THR A 55 11.71 -2.46 0.76
C THR A 55 12.20 -1.32 -0.13
N LEU A 56 12.94 -0.37 0.45
CA LEU A 56 13.47 0.77 -0.28
C LEU A 56 14.57 0.37 -1.26
N ASP A 57 15.49 -0.51 -0.86
CA ASP A 57 16.58 -0.98 -1.71
C ASP A 57 16.07 -1.71 -2.94
N ILE A 58 15.06 -2.59 -2.77
CA ILE A 58 14.42 -3.31 -3.87
C ILE A 58 13.66 -2.35 -4.78
N ALA A 59 12.83 -1.46 -4.22
CA ALA A 59 12.05 -0.50 -4.97
C ALA A 59 12.97 0.43 -5.78
N LYS A 60 14.04 0.94 -5.16
CA LYS A 60 15.04 1.78 -5.82
C LYS A 60 15.78 1.03 -6.94
N ASN A 61 16.21 -0.21 -6.69
CA ASN A 61 16.89 -1.03 -7.72
C ASN A 61 15.99 -1.27 -8.94
N ILE A 62 14.71 -1.59 -8.74
CA ILE A 62 13.75 -1.79 -9.84
C ILE A 62 13.58 -0.49 -10.64
N LYS A 63 13.39 0.64 -9.95
CA LYS A 63 13.24 1.94 -10.59
C LYS A 63 14.47 2.34 -11.39
N ASP A 64 15.65 2.33 -10.75
CA ASP A 64 16.88 2.86 -11.32
C ASP A 64 17.47 1.96 -12.41
N SER A 65 17.39 0.63 -12.24
CA SER A 65 18.00 -0.32 -13.18
C SER A 65 17.11 -0.70 -14.34
N TYR A 66 15.78 -0.66 -14.16
CA TYR A 66 14.82 -1.15 -15.17
C TYR A 66 13.82 -0.08 -15.64
N GLY A 67 13.80 1.09 -15.02
CA GLY A 67 12.87 2.17 -15.37
C GLY A 67 11.39 1.83 -15.11
N VAL A 68 11.13 0.84 -14.25
CA VAL A 68 9.77 0.44 -13.88
C VAL A 68 9.32 1.24 -12.67
N SER A 69 8.11 1.80 -12.72
CA SER A 69 7.50 2.49 -11.58
C SER A 69 7.39 1.56 -10.38
N THR A 70 7.74 2.05 -9.20
CA THR A 70 7.65 1.28 -7.96
C THR A 70 6.65 1.89 -7.00
N LEU A 71 5.98 1.02 -6.25
CA LEU A 71 5.03 1.35 -5.20
C LEU A 71 5.57 0.78 -3.88
N ALA A 72 6.09 1.63 -3.01
CA ALA A 72 6.59 1.19 -1.72
C ALA A 72 5.44 1.15 -0.70
N HIS A 73 5.30 0.03 0.01
CA HIS A 73 4.38 -0.03 1.14
C HIS A 73 4.97 0.73 2.33
N LEU A 74 4.12 1.40 3.08
CA LEU A 74 4.44 2.02 4.36
C LEU A 74 3.33 1.72 5.36
N THR A 75 3.72 1.19 6.52
CA THR A 75 2.79 0.89 7.61
C THR A 75 3.01 1.83 8.79
N CYS A 76 1.95 2.12 9.54
CA CYS A 76 1.99 3.05 10.66
C CYS A 76 1.65 2.42 12.02
N VAL A 77 1.20 1.16 12.06
CA VAL A 77 0.90 0.48 13.33
C VAL A 77 2.10 0.53 14.27
N SER A 78 1.86 0.83 15.54
CA SER A 78 2.90 0.98 16.59
C SER A 78 4.00 2.01 16.32
N SER A 79 3.87 2.84 15.29
CA SER A 79 4.87 3.84 14.95
C SER A 79 4.62 5.15 15.69
N THR A 80 5.72 5.82 16.07
CA THR A 80 5.67 7.22 16.52
C THR A 80 5.68 8.18 15.33
N LYS A 81 5.32 9.43 15.57
CA LYS A 81 5.35 10.48 14.55
C LYS A 81 6.76 10.66 13.97
N GLU A 82 7.77 10.66 14.82
CA GLU A 82 9.18 10.78 14.43
C GLU A 82 9.61 9.62 13.54
N THR A 83 9.14 8.40 13.84
CA THR A 83 9.45 7.21 13.03
C THR A 83 8.83 7.33 11.63
N VAL A 84 7.56 7.74 11.55
CA VAL A 84 6.87 7.91 10.25
C VAL A 84 7.52 9.03 9.45
N HIS A 85 7.82 10.18 10.06
CA HIS A 85 8.51 11.28 9.38
C HIS A 85 9.87 10.85 8.82
N ARG A 86 10.67 10.15 9.61
CA ARG A 86 11.95 9.64 9.14
C ARG A 86 11.78 8.70 7.93
N LYS A 87 10.80 7.82 7.96
CA LYS A 87 10.48 6.92 6.83
C LYS A 87 10.05 7.69 5.59
N ILE A 88 9.24 8.72 5.74
CA ILE A 88 8.85 9.61 4.64
C ILE A 88 10.09 10.25 4.00
N GLU A 89 11.01 10.76 4.80
CA GLU A 89 12.25 11.37 4.29
C GLU A 89 13.18 10.33 3.61
N GLU A 90 13.26 9.09 4.15
CA GLU A 90 14.00 8.00 3.50
C GLU A 90 13.41 7.65 2.12
N ILE A 91 12.07 7.58 2.00
CA ILE A 91 11.35 7.31 0.75
C ILE A 91 11.60 8.44 -0.27
N LYS A 92 11.52 9.70 0.17
CA LYS A 92 11.83 10.88 -0.64
C LYS A 92 13.28 10.84 -1.15
N ALA A 93 14.24 10.57 -0.26
CA ALA A 93 15.65 10.47 -0.61
C ALA A 93 15.95 9.32 -1.59
N ALA A 94 15.18 8.24 -1.53
CA ALA A 94 15.25 7.14 -2.51
C ALA A 94 14.61 7.49 -3.86
N GLY A 95 13.96 8.66 -3.98
CA GLY A 95 13.27 9.11 -5.20
C GLY A 95 12.02 8.30 -5.52
N ILE A 96 11.40 7.65 -4.53
CA ILE A 96 10.17 6.88 -4.71
C ILE A 96 8.98 7.83 -4.61
N GLU A 97 8.08 7.76 -5.59
CA GLU A 97 6.97 8.69 -5.77
C GLU A 97 5.60 8.08 -5.45
N ASN A 98 5.52 6.75 -5.33
CA ASN A 98 4.25 6.07 -5.09
C ASN A 98 4.31 5.28 -3.79
N ILE A 99 3.31 5.47 -2.93
CA ILE A 99 3.25 4.85 -1.59
C ILE A 99 1.91 4.15 -1.41
N MET A 100 1.94 2.89 -0.98
CA MET A 100 0.79 2.18 -0.46
C MET A 100 0.71 2.46 1.05
N ALA A 101 -0.23 3.30 1.46
CA ALA A 101 -0.43 3.66 2.85
C ALA A 101 -1.33 2.63 3.55
N LEU A 102 -0.76 1.94 4.53
CA LEU A 102 -1.42 0.87 5.26
C LEU A 102 -1.34 1.11 6.78
N ARG A 103 -2.30 0.60 7.52
CA ARG A 103 -2.13 0.51 8.97
C ARG A 103 -1.02 -0.49 9.31
N GLY A 104 -1.04 -1.62 8.67
CA GLY A 104 -0.26 -2.80 9.01
C GLY A 104 -1.00 -3.71 10.00
N ASP A 105 -0.51 -4.94 10.12
CA ASP A 105 -1.04 -5.92 11.05
C ASP A 105 -0.60 -5.59 12.48
N ILE A 106 -1.52 -5.73 13.41
CA ILE A 106 -1.23 -5.57 14.83
C ILE A 106 -0.46 -6.83 15.28
N PRO A 107 0.77 -6.68 15.82
CA PRO A 107 1.51 -7.81 16.33
C PRO A 107 0.70 -8.59 17.38
N PRO A 108 0.73 -9.93 17.36
CA PRO A 108 -0.06 -10.74 18.30
C PRO A 108 0.24 -10.45 19.78
N ASP A 109 1.48 -10.07 20.08
CA ASP A 109 1.95 -9.81 21.45
C ASP A 109 1.80 -8.34 21.87
N MET A 110 1.15 -7.51 21.02
CA MET A 110 1.00 -6.09 21.33
C MET A 110 -0.08 -5.86 22.37
N ASP A 111 0.26 -5.07 23.39
CA ASP A 111 -0.72 -4.61 24.38
C ASP A 111 -1.72 -3.63 23.73
N LEU A 112 -2.97 -4.05 23.67
CA LEU A 112 -4.06 -3.29 23.09
C LEU A 112 -4.80 -2.42 24.11
N SER A 113 -4.42 -2.47 25.38
CA SER A 113 -5.13 -1.76 26.47
C SER A 113 -5.10 -0.23 26.34
N HIS A 114 -4.22 0.29 25.49
CA HIS A 114 -4.01 1.73 25.31
C HIS A 114 -3.99 2.16 23.82
N GLN A 115 -4.74 1.47 22.97
CA GLN A 115 -4.83 1.82 21.53
C GLN A 115 -5.32 3.27 21.30
N GLU A 116 -6.10 3.82 22.23
CA GLU A 116 -6.56 5.20 22.15
C GLU A 116 -5.41 6.23 22.22
N LYS A 117 -4.24 5.82 22.69
CA LYS A 117 -3.03 6.65 22.78
C LYS A 117 -2.10 6.51 21.58
N TRP A 118 -2.41 5.61 20.64
CA TRP A 118 -1.59 5.47 19.45
C TRP A 118 -1.67 6.72 18.57
N THR A 119 -0.54 7.14 18.07
CA THR A 119 -0.44 8.28 17.14
C THR A 119 -1.18 7.99 15.83
N TYR A 120 -1.05 6.76 15.35
CA TYR A 120 -1.69 6.28 14.13
C TYR A 120 -2.57 5.07 14.47
N ARG A 121 -3.87 5.21 14.28
CA ARG A 121 -4.85 4.15 14.55
C ARG A 121 -5.30 3.45 13.27
N HIS A 122 -5.34 4.19 12.18
CA HIS A 122 -5.83 3.74 10.88
C HIS A 122 -4.95 4.26 9.75
N ALA A 123 -5.05 3.63 8.57
CA ALA A 123 -4.32 4.06 7.38
C ALA A 123 -4.60 5.51 6.98
N ILE A 124 -5.78 6.04 7.29
CA ILE A 124 -6.13 7.45 7.01
C ILE A 124 -5.22 8.43 7.75
N ASP A 125 -4.76 8.09 8.95
CA ASP A 125 -3.85 8.95 9.71
C ASP A 125 -2.50 9.07 8.98
N LEU A 126 -2.01 7.96 8.43
CA LEU A 126 -0.80 7.94 7.61
C LEU A 126 -1.00 8.70 6.29
N ILE A 127 -2.16 8.58 5.64
CA ILE A 127 -2.46 9.31 4.40
C ILE A 127 -2.40 10.81 4.64
N ARG A 128 -2.98 11.30 5.75
CA ARG A 128 -2.91 12.72 6.14
C ARG A 128 -1.47 13.16 6.36
N GLU A 129 -0.68 12.39 7.08
CA GLU A 129 0.73 12.68 7.35
C GLU A 129 1.55 12.75 6.04
N LEU A 130 1.30 11.83 5.10
CA LEU A 130 1.93 11.84 3.78
C LEU A 130 1.58 13.11 2.98
N LYS A 131 0.31 13.53 2.99
CA LYS A 131 -0.11 14.77 2.33
C LYS A 131 0.46 16.03 3.00
N GLU A 132 0.55 16.05 4.33
CA GLU A 132 1.14 17.15 5.10
C GLU A 132 2.68 17.24 4.93
N SER A 133 3.35 16.16 4.49
CA SER A 133 4.79 16.15 4.26
C SER A 133 5.26 17.09 3.15
N GLY A 134 4.34 17.63 2.34
CA GLY A 134 4.63 18.48 1.19
C GLY A 134 5.30 17.77 0.01
N ALA A 135 5.47 16.45 0.07
CA ALA A 135 5.95 15.66 -1.06
C ALA A 135 4.81 15.33 -2.02
N ASP A 136 5.12 15.31 -3.32
CA ASP A 136 4.16 14.95 -4.38
C ASP A 136 4.06 13.42 -4.53
N PHE A 137 3.56 12.75 -3.48
CA PHE A 137 3.35 11.32 -3.51
C PHE A 137 2.00 10.97 -4.13
N CYS A 138 2.00 9.98 -5.04
CA CYS A 138 0.81 9.24 -5.41
C CYS A 138 0.52 8.20 -4.34
N ILE A 139 -0.61 8.34 -3.64
CA ILE A 139 -0.94 7.50 -2.48
C ILE A 139 -2.00 6.47 -2.83
N GLY A 140 -1.68 5.19 -2.64
CA GLY A 140 -2.60 4.08 -2.72
C GLY A 140 -3.12 3.65 -1.35
N GLY A 141 -4.28 3.03 -1.33
CA GLY A 141 -4.88 2.44 -0.14
C GLY A 141 -5.50 1.06 -0.40
N ALA A 142 -5.57 0.23 0.64
CA ALA A 142 -6.24 -1.05 0.56
C ALA A 142 -7.76 -0.89 0.64
N CYS A 143 -8.48 -1.77 -0.10
CA CYS A 143 -9.92 -1.92 -0.01
C CYS A 143 -10.30 -3.41 0.02
N TYR A 144 -11.51 -3.73 0.47
CA TYR A 144 -11.93 -5.09 0.78
C TYR A 144 -13.26 -5.41 0.09
N PRO A 145 -13.26 -6.17 -1.02
CA PRO A 145 -14.51 -6.56 -1.69
C PRO A 145 -15.49 -7.30 -0.77
N GLU A 146 -14.96 -8.10 0.16
CA GLU A 146 -15.72 -8.89 1.13
C GLU A 146 -15.96 -8.17 2.47
N LYS A 147 -15.60 -6.89 2.59
CA LYS A 147 -15.61 -6.09 3.81
C LYS A 147 -14.36 -6.30 4.69
N HIS A 148 -13.84 -5.24 5.28
CA HIS A 148 -12.78 -5.34 6.30
C HIS A 148 -13.27 -6.12 7.54
N PRO A 149 -12.48 -7.04 8.08
CA PRO A 149 -12.87 -7.84 9.25
C PRO A 149 -13.35 -7.02 10.45
N GLU A 150 -12.72 -5.89 10.72
CA GLU A 150 -13.04 -5.00 11.85
C GLU A 150 -14.27 -4.10 11.62
N SER A 151 -14.77 -3.96 10.39
CA SER A 151 -16.00 -3.20 10.11
C SER A 151 -17.23 -4.02 10.47
N HIS A 152 -18.26 -3.41 11.05
CA HIS A 152 -19.49 -4.11 11.39
C HIS A 152 -20.27 -4.57 10.14
N ASN A 153 -20.24 -3.77 9.09
CA ASN A 153 -20.92 -4.07 7.83
C ASN A 153 -20.23 -3.37 6.65
N GLN A 154 -20.61 -3.75 5.43
CA GLN A 154 -20.01 -3.21 4.21
C GLN A 154 -20.27 -1.71 4.01
N LYS A 155 -21.40 -1.18 4.49
CA LYS A 155 -21.72 0.24 4.38
C LYS A 155 -20.75 1.09 5.21
N GLU A 156 -20.45 0.63 6.41
CA GLU A 156 -19.45 1.26 7.29
C GLU A 156 -18.04 1.19 6.68
N ASP A 157 -17.67 0.03 6.15
CA ASP A 157 -16.38 -0.14 5.48
C ASP A 157 -16.19 0.82 4.28
N ILE A 158 -17.24 0.96 3.45
CA ILE A 158 -17.25 1.89 2.32
C ILE A 158 -17.21 3.35 2.80
N HIS A 159 -17.84 3.67 3.93
CA HIS A 159 -17.74 4.99 4.53
C HIS A 159 -16.29 5.34 4.90
N PHE A 160 -15.59 4.46 5.62
CA PHE A 160 -14.17 4.65 5.95
C PHE A 160 -13.28 4.67 4.70
N LEU A 161 -13.63 3.88 3.68
CA LEU A 161 -12.92 3.93 2.41
C LEU A 161 -13.08 5.29 1.71
N LYS A 162 -14.28 5.87 1.76
CA LYS A 162 -14.54 7.22 1.24
C LYS A 162 -13.72 8.26 1.97
N GLU A 163 -13.65 8.19 3.29
CA GLU A 163 -12.80 9.09 4.09
C GLU A 163 -11.31 9.01 3.71
N LYS A 164 -10.79 7.79 3.43
CA LYS A 164 -9.41 7.62 2.93
C LYS A 164 -9.19 8.32 1.59
N VAL A 165 -10.14 8.18 0.67
CA VAL A 165 -10.07 8.83 -0.64
C VAL A 165 -10.13 10.35 -0.49
N ASP A 166 -11.04 10.85 0.34
CA ASP A 166 -11.17 12.29 0.59
C ASP A 166 -9.94 12.88 1.31
N ALA A 167 -9.22 12.07 2.09
CA ALA A 167 -7.96 12.45 2.70
C ALA A 167 -6.77 12.48 1.72
N GLY A 168 -6.94 12.01 0.48
CA GLY A 168 -5.92 12.09 -0.56
C GLY A 168 -5.41 10.75 -1.10
N CYS A 169 -6.12 9.64 -0.86
CA CYS A 169 -5.84 8.38 -1.52
C CYS A 169 -6.28 8.46 -3.00
N GLU A 170 -5.37 8.17 -3.93
CA GLU A 170 -5.55 8.40 -5.36
C GLU A 170 -5.87 7.13 -6.15
N PHE A 171 -5.64 5.96 -5.57
CA PHE A 171 -6.08 4.67 -6.12
C PHE A 171 -6.25 3.65 -4.99
N LEU A 172 -6.93 2.56 -5.29
CA LEU A 172 -7.19 1.48 -4.35
C LEU A 172 -6.66 0.16 -4.90
N THR A 173 -6.15 -0.69 -4.01
CA THR A 173 -5.83 -2.09 -4.33
C THR A 173 -6.71 -2.99 -3.49
N THR A 174 -7.38 -3.95 -4.12
CA THR A 174 -8.25 -4.86 -3.37
C THR A 174 -7.44 -5.87 -2.57
N GLN A 175 -7.94 -6.23 -1.41
CA GLN A 175 -7.59 -7.51 -0.80
C GLN A 175 -7.99 -8.64 -1.76
N MET A 176 -7.29 -9.77 -1.68
CA MET A 176 -7.59 -10.96 -2.46
C MET A 176 -9.05 -11.37 -2.28
N PHE A 177 -9.68 -11.77 -3.37
CA PHE A 177 -11.07 -12.23 -3.41
C PHE A 177 -11.17 -13.42 -4.38
N PHE A 178 -12.19 -14.26 -4.23
CA PHE A 178 -12.36 -15.48 -5.02
C PHE A 178 -13.67 -15.53 -5.83
N ASP A 179 -14.58 -14.56 -5.61
CA ASP A 179 -15.83 -14.44 -6.34
C ASP A 179 -15.89 -13.08 -7.05
N ASN A 180 -15.90 -13.11 -8.38
CA ASN A 180 -15.99 -11.90 -9.19
C ASN A 180 -17.31 -11.12 -8.95
N ASN A 181 -18.40 -11.79 -8.56
CA ASN A 181 -19.64 -11.09 -8.25
C ASN A 181 -19.51 -10.21 -7.00
N LEU A 182 -18.73 -10.64 -6.01
CA LEU A 182 -18.40 -9.82 -4.85
C LEU A 182 -17.61 -8.59 -5.26
N LEU A 183 -16.60 -8.75 -6.13
CA LEU A 183 -15.85 -7.60 -6.67
C LEU A 183 -16.77 -6.65 -7.42
N TYR A 184 -17.60 -7.13 -8.35
CA TYR A 184 -18.49 -6.27 -9.14
C TYR A 184 -19.49 -5.52 -8.25
N ASN A 185 -20.11 -6.21 -7.30
CA ASN A 185 -21.00 -5.60 -6.33
C ASN A 185 -20.29 -4.51 -5.50
N PHE A 186 -19.08 -4.80 -5.03
CA PHE A 186 -18.25 -3.84 -4.33
C PHE A 186 -17.95 -2.60 -5.20
N LEU A 187 -17.55 -2.79 -6.46
CA LEU A 187 -17.27 -1.69 -7.38
C LEU A 187 -18.48 -0.79 -7.61
N TYR A 188 -19.67 -1.36 -7.78
CA TYR A 188 -20.92 -0.57 -7.89
C TYR A 188 -21.17 0.26 -6.62
N LYS A 189 -21.07 -0.34 -5.45
CA LYS A 189 -21.31 0.33 -4.17
C LYS A 189 -20.33 1.47 -3.89
N ILE A 190 -19.04 1.29 -4.20
CA ILE A 190 -18.08 2.38 -4.02
C ILE A 190 -18.33 3.52 -4.99
N ARG A 191 -18.74 3.23 -6.24
CA ARG A 191 -19.13 4.28 -7.20
C ARG A 191 -20.38 5.04 -6.75
N GLU A 192 -21.38 4.35 -6.23
CA GLU A 192 -22.59 4.96 -5.62
C GLU A 192 -22.21 5.86 -4.43
N ALA A 193 -21.21 5.47 -3.64
CA ALA A 193 -20.67 6.30 -2.55
C ALA A 193 -19.78 7.46 -3.03
N GLY A 194 -19.62 7.67 -4.34
CA GLY A 194 -18.82 8.76 -4.90
C GLY A 194 -17.31 8.51 -4.89
N ILE A 195 -16.87 7.26 -4.75
CA ILE A 195 -15.45 6.88 -4.87
C ILE A 195 -15.17 6.60 -6.36
N THR A 196 -14.42 7.49 -7.01
CA THR A 196 -14.15 7.43 -8.46
C THR A 196 -12.70 7.06 -8.81
N VAL A 197 -11.82 6.97 -7.82
CA VAL A 197 -10.42 6.61 -8.04
C VAL A 197 -10.28 5.22 -8.68
N PRO A 198 -9.19 4.95 -9.42
CA PRO A 198 -8.91 3.63 -9.98
C PRO A 198 -8.83 2.54 -8.91
N VAL A 199 -9.24 1.33 -9.29
CA VAL A 199 -9.15 0.14 -8.43
C VAL A 199 -8.32 -0.92 -9.13
N VAL A 200 -7.26 -1.36 -8.48
CA VAL A 200 -6.40 -2.48 -8.90
C VAL A 200 -6.92 -3.75 -8.24
N ALA A 201 -7.26 -4.76 -9.03
CA ALA A 201 -7.67 -6.07 -8.51
C ALA A 201 -6.45 -6.87 -8.07
N GLY A 202 -6.35 -7.18 -6.77
CA GLY A 202 -5.34 -8.06 -6.20
C GLY A 202 -5.73 -9.52 -6.39
N ILE A 203 -4.89 -10.28 -7.06
CA ILE A 203 -5.04 -11.72 -7.30
C ILE A 203 -3.74 -12.46 -6.97
N MET A 204 -3.85 -13.73 -6.61
CA MET A 204 -2.70 -14.59 -6.30
C MET A 204 -2.85 -15.95 -6.98
#